data_b1e2fb27fb47ef264e0455dbd2e8494a
#
_entry.id   b1e2fb27fb47ef264e0455dbd2e8494a
#
_cell.length_a   1.000
_cell.length_b   1.000
_cell.length_c   1.000
_cell.angle_alpha   90.00
_cell.angle_beta   90.00
_cell.angle_gamma   90.00
#
_symmetry.space_group_name_H-M   'P 1'
#
loop_
_entity.id
_entity.type
_entity.pdbx_description
1 polymer ?
#
loop_
_entity_poly.entity_id
_entity_poly.type
_entity_poly.pdbx_seq_one_letter_code
_entity_poly.pdbx_strand_id
1 'polypeptide(L)'
;MDFENKVAIVTGAGQGIGLEICHQLAKKGAYIILNDVDAEHAQEAAQQIGNNCIPITGDASDLVVIRKMVDTAVNEFGHLDIAVANAGITLFGDFFKYPEEDFYKVMQVNLGGTFFLAQAAAKQMKQQQNGGKLLFMSSVTGHQAHKNLSAYGMTKAALEMLAKNLVIELSEFGINVNAIAPGATATERTLEDKDYEKIWSKITPIGRPANVTDIANTALFLVSDAAKHITGQSIVVDGGWTSVSPSPYE
;
A
#
# COMPACT_ATOMS: atom_id res chain seq x y z
N MET A 1 -11.78 -13.39 8.98
CA MET A 1 -11.80 -12.71 7.68
C MET A 1 -11.70 -13.77 6.61
N ASP A 2 -12.64 -13.80 5.73
CA ASP A 2 -12.75 -14.72 4.61
C ASP A 2 -12.64 -13.91 3.32
N PHE A 3 -11.83 -14.40 2.38
CA PHE A 3 -11.63 -13.76 1.08
C PHE A 3 -11.85 -14.75 -0.07
N GLU A 4 -12.60 -15.82 0.21
CA GLU A 4 -12.95 -16.84 -0.79
C GLU A 4 -13.58 -16.19 -2.03
N ASN A 5 -13.02 -16.50 -3.20
CA ASN A 5 -13.42 -15.95 -4.50
C ASN A 5 -13.29 -14.41 -4.64
N LYS A 6 -12.61 -13.71 -3.74
CA LYS A 6 -12.31 -12.28 -3.91
C LYS A 6 -11.13 -12.09 -4.86
N VAL A 7 -11.18 -11.06 -5.68
CA VAL A 7 -10.10 -10.69 -6.61
C VAL A 7 -9.43 -9.41 -6.14
N ALA A 8 -8.12 -9.49 -5.92
CA ALA A 8 -7.32 -8.37 -5.41
C ALA A 8 -6.17 -8.00 -6.35
N ILE A 9 -6.00 -6.71 -6.61
CA ILE A 9 -4.79 -6.13 -7.22
C ILE A 9 -3.92 -5.58 -6.09
N VAL A 10 -2.62 -5.92 -6.08
CA VAL A 10 -1.63 -5.35 -5.15
C VAL A 10 -0.41 -4.89 -5.94
N THR A 11 -0.06 -3.59 -5.85
CA THR A 11 1.11 -3.04 -6.55
C THR A 11 2.35 -2.99 -5.66
N GLY A 12 3.56 -3.10 -6.27
CA GLY A 12 4.82 -3.18 -5.54
C GLY A 12 4.84 -4.38 -4.59
N ALA A 13 4.43 -5.54 -5.09
CA ALA A 13 4.15 -6.70 -4.28
C ALA A 13 5.11 -7.88 -4.53
N GLY A 14 6.23 -7.65 -5.21
CA GLY A 14 7.29 -8.64 -5.38
C GLY A 14 8.06 -8.94 -4.10
N GLN A 15 8.01 -8.06 -3.09
CA GLN A 15 8.66 -8.21 -1.79
C GLN A 15 7.96 -7.39 -0.69
N GLY A 16 8.39 -7.56 0.55
CA GLY A 16 8.00 -6.73 1.69
C GLY A 16 6.51 -6.76 2.03
N ILE A 17 5.95 -5.60 2.37
CA ILE A 17 4.56 -5.46 2.84
C ILE A 17 3.56 -5.94 1.75
N GLY A 18 3.80 -5.57 0.49
CA GLY A 18 2.92 -5.94 -0.62
C GLY A 18 2.85 -7.45 -0.81
N LEU A 19 4.00 -8.13 -0.77
CA LEU A 19 4.09 -9.59 -0.87
C LEU A 19 3.34 -10.28 0.28
N GLU A 20 3.55 -9.82 1.52
CA GLU A 20 2.87 -10.40 2.68
C GLU A 20 1.34 -10.22 2.61
N ILE A 21 0.86 -9.07 2.11
CA ILE A 21 -0.58 -8.85 1.85
C ILE A 21 -1.09 -9.88 0.84
N CYS A 22 -0.36 -10.10 -0.26
CA CYS A 22 -0.71 -11.10 -1.27
C CYS A 22 -0.76 -12.51 -0.69
N HIS A 23 0.26 -12.93 0.08
CA HIS A 23 0.29 -14.23 0.74
C HIS A 23 -0.91 -14.44 1.66
N GLN A 24 -1.21 -13.47 2.50
CA GLN A 24 -2.31 -13.60 3.45
C GLN A 24 -3.68 -13.60 2.78
N LEU A 25 -3.89 -12.80 1.72
CA LEU A 25 -5.12 -12.80 0.94
C LEU A 25 -5.31 -14.14 0.22
N ALA A 26 -4.28 -14.63 -0.49
CA ALA A 26 -4.32 -15.90 -1.20
C ALA A 26 -4.57 -17.09 -0.27
N LYS A 27 -3.92 -17.12 0.90
CA LYS A 27 -4.14 -18.14 1.95
C LYS A 27 -5.58 -18.19 2.44
N LYS A 28 -6.33 -17.09 2.27
CA LYS A 28 -7.74 -16.96 2.65
C LYS A 28 -8.70 -17.06 1.46
N GLY A 29 -8.24 -17.60 0.33
CA GLY A 29 -9.05 -17.93 -0.84
C GLY A 29 -9.17 -16.82 -1.90
N ALA A 30 -8.45 -15.72 -1.78
CA ALA A 30 -8.45 -14.66 -2.81
C ALA A 30 -7.62 -15.06 -4.04
N TYR A 31 -8.03 -14.54 -5.21
CA TYR A 31 -7.21 -14.47 -6.42
C TYR A 31 -6.44 -13.15 -6.45
N ILE A 32 -5.19 -13.20 -6.85
CA ILE A 32 -4.26 -12.08 -6.76
C ILE A 32 -3.75 -11.69 -8.14
N ILE A 33 -3.85 -10.42 -8.48
CA ILE A 33 -3.07 -9.77 -9.54
C ILE A 33 -1.93 -9.05 -8.83
N LEU A 34 -0.75 -9.64 -8.88
CA LEU A 34 0.46 -9.13 -8.25
C LEU A 34 1.23 -8.28 -9.25
N ASN A 35 1.54 -7.04 -8.90
CA ASN A 35 2.38 -6.19 -9.74
C ASN A 35 3.69 -5.86 -9.03
N ASP A 36 4.78 -5.92 -9.79
CA ASP A 36 6.05 -5.31 -9.43
C ASP A 36 6.74 -4.79 -10.70
N VAL A 37 7.62 -3.79 -10.53
CA VAL A 37 8.44 -3.27 -11.62
C VAL A 37 9.55 -4.24 -11.99
N ASP A 38 10.03 -5.02 -11.02
CA ASP A 38 11.02 -6.06 -11.20
C ASP A 38 10.34 -7.37 -11.63
N ALA A 39 10.75 -7.89 -12.80
CA ALA A 39 10.16 -9.09 -13.37
C ALA A 39 10.49 -10.36 -12.59
N GLU A 40 11.70 -10.46 -12.04
CA GLU A 40 12.16 -11.61 -11.28
C GLU A 40 11.40 -11.68 -9.95
N HIS A 41 11.35 -10.57 -9.21
CA HIS A 41 10.56 -10.47 -7.98
C HIS A 41 9.08 -10.79 -8.21
N ALA A 42 8.47 -10.27 -9.28
CA ALA A 42 7.06 -10.55 -9.58
C ALA A 42 6.81 -12.04 -9.85
N GLN A 43 7.69 -12.70 -10.61
CA GLN A 43 7.57 -14.11 -10.95
C GLN A 43 7.81 -15.02 -9.74
N GLU A 44 8.86 -14.75 -8.96
CA GLU A 44 9.17 -15.52 -7.76
C GLU A 44 8.04 -15.43 -6.71
N ALA A 45 7.54 -14.21 -6.48
CA ALA A 45 6.43 -13.98 -5.57
C ALA A 45 5.17 -14.74 -6.01
N ALA A 46 4.83 -14.70 -7.31
CA ALA A 46 3.67 -15.43 -7.83
C ALA A 46 3.85 -16.95 -7.71
N GLN A 47 5.05 -17.49 -7.95
CA GLN A 47 5.35 -18.90 -7.75
C GLN A 47 5.19 -19.33 -6.29
N GLN A 48 5.64 -18.51 -5.33
CA GLN A 48 5.47 -18.78 -3.90
C GLN A 48 4.00 -18.80 -3.47
N ILE A 49 3.17 -17.92 -4.03
CA ILE A 49 1.74 -17.84 -3.75
C ILE A 49 0.99 -19.00 -4.42
N GLY A 50 1.41 -19.39 -5.61
CA GLY A 50 0.83 -20.52 -6.35
C GLY A 50 -0.27 -20.11 -7.34
N ASN A 51 -1.17 -21.06 -7.64
CA ASN A 51 -2.14 -20.96 -8.74
C ASN A 51 -3.15 -19.80 -8.63
N ASN A 52 -3.29 -19.21 -7.46
CA ASN A 52 -4.21 -18.11 -7.23
C ASN A 52 -3.57 -16.73 -7.53
N CYS A 53 -2.36 -16.67 -8.10
CA CYS A 53 -1.64 -15.44 -8.34
C CYS A 53 -1.18 -15.31 -9.80
N ILE A 54 -1.49 -14.16 -10.41
CA ILE A 54 -1.04 -13.79 -11.75
C ILE A 54 -0.09 -12.59 -11.62
N PRO A 55 1.19 -12.73 -12.02
CA PRO A 55 2.14 -11.61 -11.98
C PRO A 55 1.96 -10.69 -13.18
N ILE A 56 2.01 -9.40 -12.95
CA ILE A 56 2.04 -8.35 -13.98
C ILE A 56 3.28 -7.48 -13.75
N THR A 57 4.30 -7.67 -14.56
CA THR A 57 5.50 -6.84 -14.53
C THR A 57 5.25 -5.48 -15.16
N GLY A 58 5.76 -4.43 -14.52
CA GLY A 58 5.75 -3.06 -15.06
C GLY A 58 5.60 -1.99 -13.98
N ASP A 59 5.87 -0.75 -14.38
CA ASP A 59 5.74 0.42 -13.50
C ASP A 59 4.28 0.64 -13.10
N ALA A 60 4.03 0.63 -11.80
CA ALA A 60 2.70 0.86 -11.22
C ALA A 60 2.13 2.27 -11.51
N SER A 61 2.92 3.20 -12.03
CA SER A 61 2.48 4.51 -12.49
C SER A 61 2.16 4.58 -13.99
N ASP A 62 2.47 3.52 -14.76
CA ASP A 62 2.12 3.44 -16.17
C ASP A 62 0.64 3.07 -16.36
N LEU A 63 -0.09 3.93 -17.05
CA LEU A 63 -1.52 3.73 -17.34
C LEU A 63 -1.81 2.47 -18.17
N VAL A 64 -0.85 2.00 -18.97
CA VAL A 64 -0.99 0.74 -19.72
C VAL A 64 -0.92 -0.44 -18.78
N VAL A 65 0.03 -0.43 -17.83
CA VAL A 65 0.19 -1.46 -16.79
C VAL A 65 -1.03 -1.47 -15.87
N ILE A 66 -1.51 -0.30 -15.44
CA ILE A 66 -2.71 -0.17 -14.61
C ILE A 66 -3.94 -0.79 -15.31
N ARG A 67 -4.18 -0.45 -16.58
CA ARG A 67 -5.29 -1.05 -17.33
C ARG A 67 -5.13 -2.55 -17.47
N LYS A 68 -3.92 -3.03 -17.79
CA LYS A 68 -3.63 -4.46 -17.89
C LYS A 68 -3.95 -5.21 -16.59
N MET A 69 -3.64 -4.64 -15.42
CA MET A 69 -3.98 -5.27 -14.13
C MET A 69 -5.50 -5.43 -13.96
N VAL A 70 -6.27 -4.38 -14.24
CA VAL A 70 -7.74 -4.43 -14.12
C VAL A 70 -8.35 -5.36 -15.16
N ASP A 71 -7.91 -5.27 -16.42
CA ASP A 71 -8.40 -6.15 -17.49
C ASP A 71 -8.09 -7.62 -17.19
N THR A 72 -6.90 -7.92 -16.65
CA THR A 72 -6.55 -9.29 -16.25
C THR A 72 -7.46 -9.79 -15.14
N ALA A 73 -7.73 -8.97 -14.10
CA ALA A 73 -8.65 -9.35 -13.04
C ALA A 73 -10.05 -9.71 -13.57
N VAL A 74 -10.56 -8.92 -14.50
CA VAL A 74 -11.89 -9.14 -15.10
C VAL A 74 -11.90 -10.32 -16.07
N ASN A 75 -10.89 -10.45 -16.93
CA ASN A 75 -10.84 -11.51 -17.93
C ASN A 75 -10.64 -12.92 -17.32
N GLU A 76 -9.81 -13.01 -16.28
CA GLU A 76 -9.48 -14.29 -15.66
C GLU A 76 -10.48 -14.70 -14.56
N PHE A 77 -11.01 -13.70 -13.81
CA PHE A 77 -11.83 -13.98 -12.62
C PHE A 77 -13.22 -13.34 -12.67
N GLY A 78 -13.53 -12.54 -13.68
CA GLY A 78 -14.86 -11.96 -13.90
C GLY A 78 -15.16 -10.66 -13.14
N HIS A 79 -14.34 -10.25 -12.18
CA HIS A 79 -14.59 -9.08 -11.34
C HIS A 79 -13.32 -8.56 -10.64
N LEU A 80 -13.45 -7.45 -9.90
CA LEU A 80 -12.41 -6.88 -9.04
C LEU A 80 -13.05 -6.40 -7.73
N ASP A 81 -12.59 -6.92 -6.58
CA ASP A 81 -13.12 -6.55 -5.25
C ASP A 81 -12.19 -5.61 -4.48
N ILE A 82 -10.87 -5.76 -4.64
CA ILE A 82 -9.87 -5.10 -3.80
C ILE A 82 -8.77 -4.52 -4.68
N ALA A 83 -8.38 -3.27 -4.43
CA ALA A 83 -7.17 -2.70 -5.01
C ALA A 83 -6.31 -2.06 -3.90
N VAL A 84 -5.09 -2.58 -3.74
CA VAL A 84 -4.10 -2.10 -2.78
C VAL A 84 -3.00 -1.36 -3.53
N ALA A 85 -3.01 -0.03 -3.45
CA ALA A 85 -1.95 0.82 -3.98
C ALA A 85 -0.80 0.87 -2.96
N ASN A 86 0.09 -0.13 -3.05
CA ASN A 86 1.23 -0.28 -2.14
C ASN A 86 2.55 0.19 -2.77
N ALA A 87 2.69 0.15 -4.09
CA ALA A 87 3.90 0.62 -4.77
C ALA A 87 4.27 2.05 -4.37
N GLY A 88 5.53 2.26 -4.07
CA GLY A 88 6.05 3.57 -3.73
C GLY A 88 7.56 3.58 -3.59
N ILE A 89 8.15 4.72 -3.88
CA ILE A 89 9.59 4.95 -3.76
C ILE A 89 9.88 6.01 -2.71
N THR A 90 11.02 5.88 -2.06
CA THR A 90 11.54 6.85 -1.10
C THR A 90 12.90 7.34 -1.60
N LEU A 91 12.97 8.60 -1.99
CA LEU A 91 14.21 9.25 -2.38
C LEU A 91 14.53 10.31 -1.32
N PHE A 92 15.66 10.10 -0.63
CA PHE A 92 16.15 11.03 0.38
C PHE A 92 16.94 12.16 -0.29
N GLY A 93 16.78 13.38 0.19
CA GLY A 93 17.59 14.49 -0.31
C GLY A 93 17.48 15.76 0.52
N ASP A 94 18.56 16.53 0.58
CA ASP A 94 18.60 17.85 1.20
C ASP A 94 17.66 18.80 0.45
N PHE A 95 16.82 19.53 1.18
CA PHE A 95 15.79 20.39 0.58
C PHE A 95 16.35 21.41 -0.42
N PHE A 96 17.52 22.00 -0.13
CA PHE A 96 18.13 23.01 -1.01
C PHE A 96 18.79 22.44 -2.26
N LYS A 97 18.98 21.12 -2.32
CA LYS A 97 19.67 20.43 -3.41
C LYS A 97 18.86 19.26 -3.98
N TYR A 98 17.59 19.15 -3.60
CA TYR A 98 16.74 18.03 -4.05
C TYR A 98 16.56 18.09 -5.57
N PRO A 99 16.94 17.02 -6.31
CA PRO A 99 16.87 17.03 -7.76
C PRO A 99 15.41 17.14 -8.25
N GLU A 100 15.19 17.92 -9.30
CA GLU A 100 13.87 18.09 -9.91
C GLU A 100 13.35 16.75 -10.47
N GLU A 101 14.22 15.95 -11.09
CA GLU A 101 13.87 14.63 -11.60
C GLU A 101 13.40 13.65 -10.50
N ASP A 102 14.05 13.67 -9.34
CA ASP A 102 13.67 12.86 -8.18
C ASP A 102 12.32 13.30 -7.62
N PHE A 103 12.07 14.61 -7.60
CA PHE A 103 10.77 15.14 -7.19
C PHE A 103 9.64 14.63 -8.08
N TYR A 104 9.77 14.80 -9.41
CA TYR A 104 8.74 14.32 -10.33
C TYR A 104 8.59 12.80 -10.29
N LYS A 105 9.67 12.05 -10.15
CA LYS A 105 9.63 10.59 -10.03
C LYS A 105 8.86 10.14 -8.79
N VAL A 106 9.12 10.75 -7.64
CA VAL A 106 8.38 10.44 -6.40
C VAL A 106 6.90 10.79 -6.54
N MET A 107 6.57 11.95 -7.13
CA MET A 107 5.17 12.34 -7.39
C MET A 107 4.49 11.39 -8.35
N GLN A 108 5.14 11.02 -9.45
CA GLN A 108 4.58 10.12 -10.46
C GLN A 108 4.27 8.73 -9.87
N VAL A 109 5.23 8.11 -9.20
CA VAL A 109 5.04 6.75 -8.66
C VAL A 109 4.07 6.76 -7.49
N ASN A 110 4.31 7.59 -6.47
CA ASN A 110 3.55 7.51 -5.22
C ASN A 110 2.14 8.09 -5.35
N LEU A 111 1.97 9.21 -6.06
CA LEU A 111 0.65 9.85 -6.24
C LEU A 111 -0.02 9.43 -7.54
N GLY A 112 0.67 9.57 -8.68
CA GLY A 112 0.12 9.24 -9.98
C GLY A 112 -0.32 7.78 -10.06
N GLY A 113 0.56 6.86 -9.69
CA GLY A 113 0.27 5.42 -9.66
C GLY A 113 -0.94 5.09 -8.78
N THR A 114 -0.97 5.60 -7.55
CA THR A 114 -2.09 5.37 -6.62
C THR A 114 -3.40 5.96 -7.15
N PHE A 115 -3.37 7.20 -7.63
CA PHE A 115 -4.57 7.88 -8.12
C PHE A 115 -5.20 7.15 -9.32
N PHE A 116 -4.39 6.80 -10.30
CA PHE A 116 -4.90 6.16 -11.52
C PHE A 116 -5.27 4.70 -11.32
N LEU A 117 -4.59 3.97 -10.43
CA LEU A 117 -5.03 2.64 -10.01
C LEU A 117 -6.39 2.72 -9.30
N ALA A 118 -6.55 3.63 -8.35
CA ALA A 118 -7.81 3.85 -7.66
C ALA A 118 -8.94 4.20 -8.64
N GLN A 119 -8.66 5.09 -9.62
CA GLN A 119 -9.64 5.47 -10.64
C GLN A 119 -10.06 4.29 -11.52
N ALA A 120 -9.09 3.49 -12.00
CA ALA A 120 -9.37 2.34 -12.85
C ALA A 120 -10.14 1.25 -12.10
N ALA A 121 -9.72 0.93 -10.87
CA ALA A 121 -10.39 -0.03 -10.01
C ALA A 121 -11.82 0.44 -9.64
N ALA A 122 -11.99 1.71 -9.25
CA ALA A 122 -13.32 2.25 -8.92
C ALA A 122 -14.28 2.25 -10.12
N LYS A 123 -13.81 2.52 -11.32
CA LYS A 123 -14.62 2.41 -12.55
C LYS A 123 -15.12 0.98 -12.74
N GLN A 124 -14.26 -0.01 -12.58
CA GLN A 124 -14.63 -1.42 -12.68
C GLN A 124 -15.61 -1.82 -11.57
N MET A 125 -15.34 -1.47 -10.32
CA MET A 125 -16.21 -1.76 -9.18
C MET A 125 -17.60 -1.13 -9.34
N LYS A 126 -17.67 0.10 -9.87
CA LYS A 126 -18.94 0.76 -10.20
C LYS A 126 -19.71 0.02 -11.28
N GLN A 127 -19.06 -0.46 -12.35
CA GLN A 127 -19.72 -1.18 -13.46
C GLN A 127 -20.29 -2.52 -13.00
N GLN A 128 -19.61 -3.24 -12.13
CA GLN A 128 -20.07 -4.54 -11.62
C GLN A 128 -21.09 -4.46 -10.49
N GLN A 129 -21.28 -3.29 -9.88
CA GLN A 129 -22.31 -2.99 -8.84
C GLN A 129 -22.19 -3.84 -7.56
N ASN A 130 -21.03 -4.40 -7.26
CA ASN A 130 -20.78 -5.26 -6.09
C ASN A 130 -20.03 -4.53 -4.96
N GLY A 131 -19.83 -3.20 -5.10
CA GLY A 131 -18.98 -2.44 -4.21
C GLY A 131 -17.50 -2.78 -4.40
N GLY A 132 -16.68 -2.46 -3.41
CA GLY A 132 -15.25 -2.75 -3.45
C GLY A 132 -14.46 -2.10 -2.32
N LYS A 133 -13.14 -2.37 -2.31
CA LYS A 133 -12.21 -1.85 -1.31
C LYS A 133 -10.97 -1.26 -1.98
N LEU A 134 -10.68 -0.01 -1.69
CA LEU A 134 -9.45 0.66 -2.07
C LEU A 134 -8.61 0.91 -0.81
N LEU A 135 -7.35 0.52 -0.86
CA LEU A 135 -6.41 0.71 0.25
C LEU A 135 -5.13 1.38 -0.26
N PHE A 136 -4.73 2.46 0.40
CA PHE A 136 -3.54 3.22 0.05
C PHE A 136 -2.45 3.04 1.10
N MET A 137 -1.22 2.77 0.65
CA MET A 137 -0.08 2.67 1.56
C MET A 137 0.55 4.05 1.74
N SER A 138 0.12 4.75 2.82
CA SER A 138 0.72 5.98 3.30
C SER A 138 2.02 5.69 4.09
N SER A 139 2.33 6.47 5.06
CA SER A 139 3.47 6.33 6.00
C SER A 139 3.27 7.29 7.16
N VAL A 140 3.87 7.00 8.30
CA VAL A 140 4.00 7.95 9.41
C VAL A 140 4.64 9.28 9.00
N THR A 141 5.41 9.31 7.91
CA THR A 141 5.96 10.55 7.33
C THR A 141 4.89 11.45 6.71
N GLY A 142 3.66 10.97 6.53
CA GLY A 142 2.50 11.79 6.23
C GLY A 142 1.95 12.55 7.43
N HIS A 143 2.29 12.10 8.65
CA HIS A 143 1.85 12.70 9.93
C HIS A 143 2.96 13.45 10.66
N GLN A 144 4.21 13.00 10.51
CA GLN A 144 5.35 13.53 11.24
C GLN A 144 6.50 13.84 10.31
N ALA A 145 7.12 15.02 10.50
CA ALA A 145 8.23 15.47 9.68
C ALA A 145 9.51 14.66 9.92
N HIS A 146 10.18 14.35 8.83
CA HIS A 146 11.50 13.72 8.82
C HIS A 146 12.47 14.52 7.96
N LYS A 147 13.70 14.65 8.46
CA LYS A 147 14.77 15.30 7.69
C LYS A 147 15.01 14.56 6.37
N ASN A 148 15.20 15.31 5.29
CA ASN A 148 15.49 14.82 3.94
C ASN A 148 14.34 14.02 3.27
N LEU A 149 13.10 14.09 3.78
CA LEU A 149 11.93 13.38 3.24
C LEU A 149 10.78 14.31 2.83
N SER A 150 11.07 15.59 2.51
CA SER A 150 10.02 16.57 2.19
C SER A 150 9.10 16.11 1.05
N ALA A 151 9.67 15.69 -0.09
CA ALA A 151 8.89 15.22 -1.24
C ALA A 151 8.11 13.95 -0.92
N TYR A 152 8.77 12.97 -0.29
CA TYR A 152 8.13 11.72 0.11
C TYR A 152 6.97 11.95 1.10
N GLY A 153 7.21 12.72 2.18
CA GLY A 153 6.19 13.02 3.19
C GLY A 153 4.97 13.70 2.59
N MET A 154 5.16 14.66 1.67
CA MET A 154 4.06 15.28 0.93
C MET A 154 3.20 14.24 0.20
N THR A 155 3.81 13.27 -0.50
CA THR A 155 3.04 12.24 -1.20
C THR A 155 2.22 11.41 -0.23
N LYS A 156 2.80 11.05 0.91
CA LYS A 156 2.11 10.19 1.89
C LYS A 156 0.96 10.92 2.60
N ALA A 157 1.11 12.19 2.94
CA ALA A 157 0.01 13.03 3.44
C ALA A 157 -1.12 13.19 2.38
N ALA A 158 -0.75 13.37 1.12
CA ALA A 158 -1.72 13.51 0.03
C ALA A 158 -2.55 12.24 -0.18
N LEU A 159 -1.99 11.03 -0.01
CA LEU A 159 -2.73 9.77 -0.10
C LEU A 159 -3.83 9.67 0.97
N GLU A 160 -3.59 10.17 2.17
CA GLU A 160 -4.59 10.18 3.23
C GLU A 160 -5.73 11.15 2.93
N MET A 161 -5.40 12.31 2.37
CA MET A 161 -6.42 13.26 1.90
C MET A 161 -7.19 12.69 0.71
N LEU A 162 -6.52 11.97 -0.20
CA LEU A 162 -7.19 11.28 -1.30
C LEU A 162 -8.22 10.26 -0.79
N ALA A 163 -7.85 9.45 0.22
CA ALA A 163 -8.78 8.51 0.83
C ALA A 163 -10.04 9.20 1.38
N LYS A 164 -9.89 10.37 2.02
CA LYS A 164 -11.02 11.16 2.52
C LYS A 164 -11.88 11.73 1.39
N ASN A 165 -11.26 12.31 0.37
CA ASN A 165 -11.99 12.93 -0.75
C ASN A 165 -12.83 11.90 -1.52
N LEU A 166 -12.28 10.71 -1.75
CA LEU A 166 -12.96 9.66 -2.52
C LEU A 166 -14.17 9.06 -1.79
N VAL A 167 -14.32 9.27 -0.47
CA VAL A 167 -15.54 8.86 0.26
C VAL A 167 -16.79 9.48 -0.36
N ILE A 168 -16.74 10.79 -0.67
CA ILE A 168 -17.90 11.51 -1.22
C ILE A 168 -18.26 10.97 -2.62
N GLU A 169 -17.24 10.61 -3.40
CA GLU A 169 -17.44 10.20 -4.80
C GLU A 169 -17.79 8.71 -4.95
N LEU A 170 -17.41 7.85 -3.99
CA LEU A 170 -17.44 6.42 -4.18
C LEU A 170 -18.37 5.66 -3.23
N SER A 171 -18.82 6.28 -2.12
CA SER A 171 -19.66 5.59 -1.13
C SER A 171 -21.02 5.19 -1.68
N GLU A 172 -21.60 5.95 -2.60
CA GLU A 172 -22.86 5.59 -3.26
C GLU A 172 -22.80 4.27 -4.04
N PHE A 173 -21.58 3.85 -4.47
CA PHE A 173 -21.34 2.60 -5.16
C PHE A 173 -20.90 1.46 -4.22
N GLY A 174 -20.96 1.66 -2.90
CA GLY A 174 -20.52 0.67 -1.91
C GLY A 174 -19.01 0.46 -1.86
N ILE A 175 -18.21 1.42 -2.32
CA ILE A 175 -16.75 1.33 -2.34
C ILE A 175 -16.17 2.03 -1.10
N ASN A 176 -15.45 1.27 -0.26
CA ASN A 176 -14.70 1.83 0.86
C ASN A 176 -13.29 2.25 0.40
N VAL A 177 -12.80 3.35 0.95
CA VAL A 177 -11.45 3.86 0.67
C VAL A 177 -10.75 4.20 1.98
N ASN A 178 -9.62 3.58 2.27
CA ASN A 178 -8.84 3.82 3.48
C ASN A 178 -7.35 3.89 3.16
N ALA A 179 -6.56 4.37 4.12
CA ALA A 179 -5.11 4.35 4.09
C ALA A 179 -4.54 3.66 5.33
N ILE A 180 -3.35 3.13 5.20
CA ILE A 180 -2.50 2.70 6.32
C ILE A 180 -1.25 3.58 6.30
N ALA A 181 -0.82 4.02 7.47
CA ALA A 181 0.42 4.76 7.69
C ALA A 181 1.40 3.91 8.53
N PRO A 182 2.22 3.06 7.88
CA PRO A 182 3.22 2.26 8.58
C PRO A 182 4.31 3.15 9.17
N GLY A 183 4.79 2.75 10.36
CA GLY A 183 6.05 3.21 10.93
C GLY A 183 7.24 2.43 10.35
N ALA A 184 8.34 2.44 11.09
CA ALA A 184 9.49 1.61 10.76
C ALA A 184 9.08 0.15 10.66
N THR A 185 9.34 -0.46 9.50
CA THR A 185 8.96 -1.83 9.20
C THR A 185 10.18 -2.60 8.69
N ALA A 186 10.46 -3.74 9.28
CA ALA A 186 11.50 -4.65 8.82
C ALA A 186 11.04 -5.32 7.53
N THR A 187 11.72 -5.00 6.45
CA THR A 187 11.56 -5.57 5.10
C THR A 187 12.93 -5.95 4.57
N GLU A 188 13.01 -6.70 3.49
CA GLU A 188 14.26 -7.08 2.84
C GLU A 188 15.15 -5.85 2.62
N ARG A 189 14.58 -4.78 2.08
CA ARG A 189 15.28 -3.52 1.82
C ARG A 189 15.77 -2.79 3.07
N THR A 190 14.97 -2.74 4.13
CA THR A 190 15.34 -2.00 5.35
C THR A 190 16.37 -2.76 6.19
N LEU A 191 16.39 -4.09 6.10
CA LEU A 191 17.35 -4.96 6.79
C LEU A 191 18.72 -5.01 6.13
N GLU A 192 18.91 -4.36 4.97
CA GLU A 192 20.25 -4.08 4.43
C GLU A 192 21.08 -3.19 5.39
N ASP A 193 20.40 -2.32 6.16
CA ASP A 193 21.00 -1.60 7.30
C ASP A 193 21.03 -2.53 8.53
N LYS A 194 22.21 -3.03 8.87
CA LYS A 194 22.42 -3.95 9.99
C LYS A 194 22.07 -3.38 11.36
N ASP A 195 22.03 -2.07 11.50
CA ASP A 195 21.64 -1.38 12.74
C ASP A 195 20.16 -1.03 12.79
N TYR A 196 19.39 -1.29 11.72
CA TYR A 196 17.98 -0.89 11.62
C TYR A 196 17.14 -1.34 12.81
N GLU A 197 17.10 -2.63 13.10
CA GLU A 197 16.30 -3.17 14.20
C GLU A 197 16.75 -2.62 15.55
N LYS A 198 18.06 -2.51 15.78
CA LYS A 198 18.62 -1.98 17.03
C LYS A 198 18.24 -0.52 17.25
N ILE A 199 18.30 0.31 16.20
CA ILE A 199 17.95 1.73 16.27
C ILE A 199 16.46 1.88 16.55
N TRP A 200 15.62 1.22 15.74
CA TRP A 200 14.17 1.36 15.85
C TRP A 200 13.59 0.73 17.12
N SER A 201 14.20 -0.33 17.66
CA SER A 201 13.79 -0.91 18.94
C SER A 201 13.96 0.02 20.12
N LYS A 202 14.90 0.98 20.03
CA LYS A 202 15.14 1.95 21.11
C LYS A 202 14.13 3.07 21.15
N ILE A 203 13.60 3.47 19.98
CA ILE A 203 12.75 4.65 19.85
C ILE A 203 11.28 4.32 19.61
N THR A 204 10.96 3.06 19.32
CA THR A 204 9.59 2.60 19.17
C THR A 204 9.07 2.13 20.53
N PRO A 205 7.98 2.69 21.07
CA PRO A 205 7.48 2.35 22.41
C PRO A 205 7.21 0.87 22.65
N ILE A 206 6.74 0.14 21.65
CA ILE A 206 6.51 -1.32 21.73
C ILE A 206 7.84 -2.14 21.74
N GLY A 207 9.00 -1.49 21.61
CA GLY A 207 10.32 -2.09 21.74
C GLY A 207 10.88 -2.79 20.49
N ARG A 208 10.21 -2.65 19.33
CA ARG A 208 10.69 -3.20 18.05
C ARG A 208 10.11 -2.41 16.86
N PRO A 209 10.75 -2.43 15.69
CA PRO A 209 10.07 -2.06 14.45
C PRO A 209 8.92 -3.04 14.14
N ALA A 210 7.98 -2.65 13.31
CA ALA A 210 6.98 -3.57 12.80
C ALA A 210 7.65 -4.62 11.89
N ASN A 211 7.05 -5.79 11.77
CA ASN A 211 7.31 -6.71 10.67
C ASN A 211 6.22 -6.55 9.59
N VAL A 212 6.43 -7.15 8.43
CA VAL A 212 5.47 -7.05 7.31
C VAL A 212 4.07 -7.59 7.67
N THR A 213 4.02 -8.60 8.55
CA THR A 213 2.77 -9.20 9.02
C THR A 213 1.95 -8.24 9.90
N ASP A 214 2.60 -7.38 10.71
CA ASP A 214 1.89 -6.37 11.52
C ASP A 214 1.09 -5.42 10.60
N ILE A 215 1.67 -5.01 9.48
CA ILE A 215 1.03 -4.12 8.51
C ILE A 215 -0.04 -4.88 7.71
N ALA A 216 0.29 -6.07 7.22
CA ALA A 216 -0.62 -6.90 6.42
C ALA A 216 -1.89 -7.26 7.19
N ASN A 217 -1.81 -7.54 8.50
CA ASN A 217 -2.98 -7.81 9.33
C ASN A 217 -3.97 -6.63 9.35
N THR A 218 -3.45 -5.40 9.44
CA THR A 218 -4.29 -4.19 9.37
C THR A 218 -4.86 -4.00 7.96
N ALA A 219 -4.07 -4.28 6.92
CA ALA A 219 -4.52 -4.22 5.52
C ALA A 219 -5.69 -5.17 5.29
N LEU A 220 -5.54 -6.45 5.68
CA LEU A 220 -6.61 -7.44 5.53
C LEU A 220 -7.88 -7.04 6.31
N PHE A 221 -7.72 -6.51 7.52
CA PHE A 221 -8.88 -6.01 8.27
C PHE A 221 -9.61 -4.92 7.50
N LEU A 222 -8.91 -3.89 7.01
CA LEU A 222 -9.52 -2.75 6.31
C LEU A 222 -10.17 -3.12 4.98
N VAL A 223 -9.65 -4.15 4.26
CA VAL A 223 -10.25 -4.61 3.01
C VAL A 223 -11.28 -5.74 3.20
N SER A 224 -11.53 -6.19 4.43
CA SER A 224 -12.54 -7.20 4.75
C SER A 224 -13.94 -6.60 4.99
N ASP A 225 -14.94 -7.47 5.04
CA ASP A 225 -16.31 -7.09 5.40
C ASP A 225 -16.45 -6.69 6.88
N ALA A 226 -15.49 -7.07 7.75
CA ALA A 226 -15.46 -6.61 9.12
C ALA A 226 -15.26 -5.08 9.24
N ALA A 227 -14.65 -4.46 8.23
CA ALA A 227 -14.42 -3.01 8.16
C ALA A 227 -15.39 -2.28 7.22
N LYS A 228 -16.52 -2.88 6.84
CA LYS A 228 -17.46 -2.31 5.84
C LYS A 228 -17.98 -0.91 6.20
N HIS A 229 -17.96 -0.52 7.48
CA HIS A 229 -18.37 0.81 7.93
C HIS A 229 -17.18 1.75 8.21
N ILE A 230 -15.97 1.35 7.85
CA ILE A 230 -14.75 2.16 7.96
C ILE A 230 -14.38 2.64 6.56
N THR A 231 -14.45 3.95 6.32
CA THR A 231 -14.05 4.59 5.07
C THR A 231 -13.51 6.00 5.34
N GLY A 232 -12.57 6.46 4.52
CA GLY A 232 -11.91 7.76 4.65
C GLY A 232 -10.91 7.85 5.81
N GLN A 233 -10.51 6.70 6.39
CA GLN A 233 -9.62 6.67 7.54
C GLN A 233 -8.18 6.38 7.13
N SER A 234 -7.23 6.95 7.89
CA SER A 234 -5.83 6.58 7.86
C SER A 234 -5.46 5.94 9.20
N ILE A 235 -5.03 4.68 9.17
CA ILE A 235 -4.68 3.92 10.37
C ILE A 235 -3.16 3.89 10.50
N VAL A 236 -2.66 4.49 11.58
CA VAL A 236 -1.24 4.46 11.94
C VAL A 236 -0.90 3.10 12.56
N VAL A 237 0.17 2.46 12.05
CA VAL A 237 0.69 1.17 12.54
C VAL A 237 2.19 1.32 12.75
N ASP A 238 2.57 1.84 13.93
CA ASP A 238 3.94 2.29 14.20
C ASP A 238 4.47 1.92 15.59
N GLY A 239 3.76 1.07 16.31
CA GLY A 239 4.14 0.69 17.67
C GLY A 239 4.13 1.85 18.69
N GLY A 240 3.37 2.91 18.38
CA GLY A 240 3.21 4.09 19.24
C GLY A 240 4.24 5.20 19.01
N TRP A 241 5.09 5.07 18.00
CA TRP A 241 6.19 6.02 17.78
C TRP A 241 5.73 7.45 17.54
N THR A 242 4.69 7.68 16.77
CA THR A 242 4.13 9.03 16.53
C THR A 242 3.24 9.54 17.68
N SER A 243 2.93 8.70 18.67
CA SER A 243 2.03 9.03 19.78
C SER A 243 2.77 9.54 21.01
N VAL A 244 4.10 9.56 21.00
CA VAL A 244 4.92 9.97 22.16
C VAL A 244 5.81 11.16 21.83
N SER A 245 6.14 11.94 22.84
CA SER A 245 7.16 12.99 22.80
C SER A 245 8.26 12.65 23.80
N PRO A 246 9.52 13.06 23.57
CA PRO A 246 10.58 12.93 24.58
C PRO A 246 10.14 13.57 25.89
N SER A 247 10.38 12.89 26.99
CA SER A 247 10.14 13.46 28.33
C SER A 247 11.14 14.58 28.58
N PRO A 248 10.72 15.76 29.11
CA PRO A 248 11.65 16.79 29.51
C PRO A 248 12.45 16.47 30.76
N TYR A 249 12.16 15.31 31.40
CA TYR A 249 12.77 14.87 32.67
C TYR A 249 13.60 13.58 32.54
N GLU A 250 13.87 13.12 31.30
CA GLU A 250 14.75 11.98 31.01
C GLU A 250 16.09 12.42 30.43
#